data_280e94bd0d23201f93682006d5082b9e
#
_entry.id   280e94bd0d23201f93682006d5082b9e
#
_cell.length_a   1.000
_cell.length_b   1.000
_cell.length_c   1.000
_cell.angle_alpha   90.00
_cell.angle_beta   90.00
_cell.angle_gamma   90.00
#
_symmetry.space_group_name_H-M   'P 1'
#
loop_
_entity.id
_entity.type
_entity.pdbx_description
1 polymer ?
#
loop_
_entity_poly.entity_id
_entity_poly.type
_entity_poly.pdbx_seq_one_letter_code
_entity_poly.pdbx_strand_id
1 'polypeptide(L)' 'MTKVEARYELTRPADDSLMEAISRAHGHYGLQVLKLNQSLDGLTVTFDASRMKLDDVDRALHGAGLPVRRLP' A
#
# COMPACT_ATOMS: atom_id res chain seq x y z
N MET A 1 15.44 -7.64 -11.12
CA MET A 1 14.27 -7.03 -10.51
C MET A 1 13.97 -7.69 -9.18
N THR A 2 13.89 -6.92 -8.12
CA THR A 2 13.66 -7.43 -6.78
C THR A 2 12.27 -7.03 -6.32
N LYS A 3 11.36 -7.98 -6.27
CA LYS A 3 10.00 -7.76 -5.77
C LYS A 3 9.94 -8.10 -4.29
N VAL A 4 9.42 -7.19 -3.50
CA VAL A 4 9.27 -7.34 -2.07
C VAL A 4 7.82 -7.04 -1.69
N GLU A 5 7.29 -7.82 -0.76
CA GLU A 5 5.97 -7.58 -0.21
C GLU A 5 6.09 -6.90 1.15
N ALA A 6 5.29 -5.87 1.37
CA ALA A 6 5.16 -5.22 2.66
C ALA A 6 3.71 -5.34 3.12
N ARG A 7 3.52 -5.58 4.41
CA ARG A 7 2.20 -5.74 5.00
C ARG A 7 1.86 -4.53 5.84
N TYR A 8 0.63 -4.08 5.67
CA TYR A 8 0.11 -2.92 6.38
C TYR A 8 -1.23 -3.29 7.01
N GLU A 9 -1.54 -2.67 8.14
CA GLU A 9 -2.89 -2.77 8.69
C GLU A 9 -3.62 -1.46 8.47
N LEU A 10 -4.93 -1.55 8.28
CA LEU A 10 -5.76 -0.37 8.13
C LEU A 10 -6.07 0.21 9.51
N THR A 11 -5.98 1.54 9.63
CA THR A 11 -6.25 2.23 10.89
C THR A 11 -7.70 2.62 11.02
N ARG A 12 -8.51 2.36 9.99
CA ARG A 12 -9.95 2.56 10.01
C ARG A 12 -10.61 1.59 9.02
N PRO A 13 -11.94 1.36 9.12
CA PRO A 13 -12.63 0.42 8.23
C PRO A 13 -12.50 0.79 6.76
N ALA A 14 -12.51 -0.23 5.91
CA ALA A 14 -12.49 -0.04 4.46
C ALA A 14 -13.80 0.59 3.99
N ASP A 15 -13.71 1.58 3.12
CA ASP A 15 -14.85 2.27 2.53
C ASP A 15 -14.52 2.67 1.07
N ASP A 16 -15.45 3.39 0.45
CA ASP A 16 -15.26 3.82 -0.94
C ASP A 16 -14.05 4.76 -1.09
N SER A 17 -13.82 5.62 -0.10
CA SER A 17 -12.63 6.49 -0.10
C SER A 17 -11.36 5.71 -0.10
N LEU A 18 -11.31 4.60 0.64
CA LEU A 18 -10.15 3.72 0.66
C LEU A 18 -9.91 3.10 -0.72
N MET A 19 -10.97 2.65 -1.38
CA MET A 19 -10.84 2.03 -2.71
C MET A 19 -10.33 3.05 -3.73
N GLU A 20 -10.79 4.29 -3.66
CA GLU A 20 -10.27 5.35 -4.51
C GLU A 20 -8.79 5.62 -4.24
N ALA A 21 -8.40 5.64 -2.97
CA ALA A 21 -7.01 5.85 -2.58
C ALA A 21 -6.12 4.71 -3.08
N ILE A 22 -6.60 3.48 -3.04
CA ILE A 22 -5.88 2.33 -3.58
C ILE A 22 -5.67 2.50 -5.09
N SER A 23 -6.70 2.92 -5.81
CA SER A 23 -6.59 3.17 -7.25
C SER A 23 -5.55 4.23 -7.56
N ARG A 24 -5.50 5.31 -6.77
CA ARG A 24 -4.49 6.34 -6.95
C ARG A 24 -3.08 5.80 -6.69
N ALA A 25 -2.93 4.99 -5.66
CA ALA A 25 -1.64 4.42 -5.30
C ALA A 25 -1.13 3.45 -6.36
N HIS A 26 -2.02 2.73 -7.04
CA HIS A 26 -1.63 1.84 -8.14
C HIS A 26 -0.91 2.57 -9.27
N GLY A 27 -1.17 3.86 -9.44
CA GLY A 27 -0.49 4.66 -10.44
C GLY A 27 0.89 5.15 -10.03
N HIS A 28 1.31 4.89 -8.80
CA HIS A 28 2.58 5.37 -8.30
C HIS A 28 3.74 4.55 -8.86
N TYR A 29 4.79 5.24 -9.29
CA TYR A 29 5.97 4.61 -9.85
C TYR A 29 6.67 3.74 -8.81
N GLY A 30 6.94 2.50 -9.18
CA GLY A 30 7.61 1.55 -8.30
C GLY A 30 6.68 0.63 -7.52
N LEU A 31 5.41 1.01 -7.37
CA LEU A 31 4.40 0.15 -6.76
C LEU A 31 3.81 -0.75 -7.84
N GLN A 32 3.78 -2.05 -7.58
CA GLN A 32 3.32 -3.01 -8.58
C GLN A 32 1.95 -3.57 -8.28
N VAL A 33 1.70 -4.00 -7.04
CA VAL A 33 0.42 -4.58 -6.65
C VAL A 33 0.04 -4.07 -5.27
N LEU A 34 -1.19 -3.59 -5.13
CA LEU A 34 -1.80 -3.31 -3.84
C LEU A 34 -3.00 -4.24 -3.69
N LYS A 35 -2.98 -5.07 -2.69
CA LYS A 35 -3.99 -6.09 -2.50
C LYS A 35 -4.60 -5.98 -1.10
N LEU A 36 -5.90 -5.69 -1.07
CA LEU A 36 -6.66 -5.69 0.18
C LEU A 36 -6.90 -7.13 0.60
N ASN A 37 -6.69 -7.46 1.87
CA ASN A 37 -6.93 -8.83 2.32
C ASN A 37 -8.42 -9.10 2.51
N GLN A 38 -8.76 -10.39 2.67
CA GLN A 38 -10.17 -10.82 2.73
C GLN A 38 -10.92 -10.27 3.94
N SER A 39 -10.23 -10.08 5.04
CA SER A 39 -10.83 -9.53 6.25
C SER A 39 -11.03 -8.02 6.20
N LEU A 40 -10.55 -7.36 5.15
CA LEU A 40 -10.68 -5.92 4.91
C LEU A 40 -10.02 -5.07 6.00
N ASP A 41 -9.05 -5.64 6.72
CA ASP A 41 -8.35 -4.95 7.79
C ASP A 41 -6.87 -4.75 7.52
N GLY A 42 -6.39 -5.20 6.36
CA GLY A 42 -5.00 -5.10 6.01
C GLY A 42 -4.77 -5.01 4.52
N LEU A 43 -3.57 -4.59 4.17
CA LEU A 43 -3.17 -4.37 2.79
C LEU A 43 -1.79 -4.99 2.58
N THR A 44 -1.63 -5.72 1.49
CA THR A 44 -0.32 -6.21 1.07
C THR A 44 0.12 -5.42 -0.16
N VAL A 45 1.33 -4.89 -0.10
CA VAL A 45 1.89 -4.08 -1.18
C VAL A 45 3.11 -4.78 -1.73
N THR A 46 3.11 -5.01 -3.04
CA THR A 46 4.28 -5.52 -3.75
C THR A 46 4.96 -4.34 -4.45
N PHE A 47 6.24 -4.18 -4.23
CA PHE A 47 6.99 -3.08 -4.83
C PHE A 47 8.35 -3.56 -5.31
N ASP A 48 8.96 -2.77 -6.18
CA ASP A 48 10.28 -3.05 -6.72
C ASP A 48 11.33 -2.42 -5.81
N ALA A 49 12.02 -3.27 -5.04
CA ALA A 49 13.01 -2.82 -4.06
C ALA A 49 14.25 -2.19 -4.71
N SER A 50 14.43 -2.34 -6.03
CA SER A 50 15.50 -1.66 -6.73
C SER A 50 15.16 -0.20 -7.02
N ARG A 51 13.87 0.19 -6.90
CA ARG A 51 13.38 1.54 -7.19
C ARG A 51 12.89 2.28 -5.97
N MET A 52 12.41 1.55 -4.97
CA MET A 52 11.82 2.11 -3.76
C MET A 52 12.35 1.42 -2.53
N LYS A 53 12.53 2.18 -1.49
CA LYS A 53 12.75 1.66 -0.15
C LYS A 53 11.41 1.56 0.57
N LEU A 54 11.38 0.83 1.69
CA LEU A 54 10.17 0.64 2.45
C LEU A 54 9.58 1.99 2.94
N ASP A 55 10.45 2.94 3.31
CA ASP A 55 10.02 4.28 3.70
C ASP A 55 9.35 5.03 2.54
N ASP A 56 9.82 4.80 1.33
CA ASP A 56 9.21 5.40 0.13
C ASP A 56 7.81 4.84 -0.09
N VAL A 57 7.63 3.54 0.16
CA VAL A 57 6.32 2.90 0.07
C VAL A 57 5.36 3.53 1.08
N ASP A 58 5.80 3.70 2.33
CA ASP A 58 4.99 4.35 3.37
C ASP A 58 4.53 5.74 2.92
N ARG A 59 5.45 6.53 2.39
CA ARG A 59 5.14 7.89 1.92
C ARG A 59 4.17 7.87 0.75
N ALA A 60 4.34 6.93 -0.17
CA ALA A 60 3.47 6.83 -1.34
C ALA A 60 2.04 6.48 -0.90
N LEU A 61 1.89 5.54 0.03
CA LEU A 61 0.58 5.15 0.52
C LEU A 61 -0.09 6.29 1.28
N HIS A 62 0.64 6.95 2.17
CA HIS A 62 0.10 8.08 2.93
C HIS A 62 -0.22 9.25 2.01
N GLY A 63 0.61 9.50 1.02
CA GLY A 63 0.37 10.56 0.03
C GLY A 63 -0.86 10.32 -0.83
N ALA A 64 -1.23 9.05 -1.02
CA ALA A 64 -2.45 8.69 -1.73
C ALA A 64 -3.70 8.75 -0.83
N GLY A 65 -3.51 9.01 0.46
CA GLY A 65 -4.63 9.11 1.41
C GLY A 65 -5.00 7.79 2.07
N LEU A 66 -4.13 6.79 2.01
CA LEU A 66 -4.42 5.50 2.62
C LEU A 66 -4.20 5.53 4.14
N PRO A 67 -5.22 5.15 4.94
CA PRO A 67 -5.10 5.11 6.39
C PRO A 67 -4.46 3.80 6.84
N VAL A 68 -3.14 3.68 6.64
CA VAL A 68 -2.43 2.42 6.88
C VAL A 68 -1.27 2.62 7.85
N ARG A 69 -0.92 1.55 8.53
CA ARG A 69 0.25 1.48 9.40
C ARG A 69 1.04 0.23 9.05
N ARG A 70 2.35 0.40 8.87
CA ARG A 70 3.22 -0.72 8.51
C ARG A 70 3.30 -1.72 9.65
N LEU A 71 3.14 -3.00 9.33
CA LEU A 71 3.33 -4.09 10.27
C LEU A 71 4.81 -4.46 10.36
N PRO A 72 5.29 -4.84 11.55
CA PRO A 72 6.66 -5.28 11.73
C PRO A 72 6.98 -6.57 10.98
#